data_d16d539427c3f91140c93817eacd50bc
#
_entry.id   d16d539427c3f91140c93817eacd50bc
#
_cell.length_a   1.000
_cell.length_b   1.000
_cell.length_c   1.000
_cell.angle_alpha   90.00
_cell.angle_beta   90.00
_cell.angle_gamma   90.00
#
_symmetry.space_group_name_H-M   'P 1'
#
loop_
_entity.id
_entity.type
_entity.pdbx_description
1 polymer ?
#
loop_
_entity_poly.entity_id
_entity_poly.type
_entity_poly.pdbx_seq_one_letter_code
_entity_poly.pdbx_strand_id
1 'polypeptide(L)'
;MIGNNPFQLEILDSLSAVTAAEWNALVPEDAGPFLKYEFLSTLEECACVGGNTGWQIAHLALKQDGRLIGAAPLYLKQHSYGEFVFDWSWAQAYEQQGLNYFPKLLCAIPFTPVQGSRLLYSDKSNRVEIQKALIEGFKSLTKQNELSSAH
;
A
#
# COMPACT_ATOMS: atom_id res chain seq x y z
N MET A 1 3.34 31.76 -0.41
CA MET A 1 3.62 30.92 0.78
C MET A 1 3.62 29.47 0.34
N ILE A 2 4.76 28.85 0.35
CA ILE A 2 4.88 27.40 0.19
C ILE A 2 4.42 26.83 1.53
N GLY A 3 3.22 26.27 1.56
CA GLY A 3 2.73 25.61 2.76
C GLY A 3 3.71 24.49 3.11
N ASN A 4 4.34 24.61 4.26
CA ASN A 4 5.05 23.48 4.87
C ASN A 4 4.02 22.36 4.94
N ASN A 5 4.19 21.34 4.09
CA ASN A 5 3.40 20.12 4.24
C ASN A 5 3.90 19.48 5.54
N PRO A 6 3.13 19.46 6.63
CA PRO A 6 3.59 18.95 7.91
C PRO A 6 3.76 17.42 7.89
N PHE A 7 3.39 16.80 6.77
CA PHE A 7 3.39 15.37 6.60
C PHE A 7 4.69 14.87 5.95
N GLN A 8 5.27 13.85 6.56
CA GLN A 8 6.41 13.10 6.02
C GLN A 8 5.89 11.76 5.51
N LEU A 9 6.12 11.50 4.21
CA LEU A 9 5.78 10.24 3.58
C LEU A 9 7.03 9.35 3.53
N GLU A 10 6.90 8.14 4.03
CA GLU A 10 7.95 7.12 4.02
C GLU A 10 7.45 5.86 3.33
N ILE A 11 8.37 5.15 2.67
CA ILE A 11 8.12 3.81 2.13
C ILE A 11 8.75 2.82 3.10
N LEU A 12 7.95 1.86 3.56
CA LEU A 12 8.40 0.78 4.41
C LEU A 12 8.57 -0.48 3.56
N ASP A 13 9.75 -1.06 3.61
CA ASP A 13 10.06 -2.36 2.99
C ASP A 13 9.71 -3.55 3.90
N SER A 14 9.28 -3.28 5.12
CA SER A 14 8.74 -4.22 6.09
C SER A 14 7.90 -3.49 7.14
N LEU A 15 6.88 -4.15 7.66
CA LEU A 15 6.12 -3.67 8.81
C LEU A 15 6.94 -3.60 10.10
N SER A 16 8.06 -4.31 10.17
CA SER A 16 8.98 -4.22 11.33
C SER A 16 9.54 -2.82 11.57
N ALA A 17 9.44 -1.91 10.60
CA ALA A 17 9.83 -0.51 10.74
C ALA A 17 8.88 0.32 11.62
N VAL A 18 7.69 -0.20 11.95
CA VAL A 18 6.71 0.41 12.86
C VAL A 18 6.27 -0.62 13.90
N THR A 19 5.69 -0.16 14.99
CA THR A 19 5.17 -1.07 16.02
C THR A 19 3.73 -1.52 15.71
N ALA A 20 3.35 -2.67 16.25
CA ALA A 20 1.97 -3.15 16.15
C ALA A 20 0.96 -2.15 16.73
N ALA A 21 1.32 -1.48 17.82
CA ALA A 21 0.46 -0.48 18.45
C ALA A 21 0.22 0.74 17.54
N GLU A 22 1.29 1.25 16.87
CA GLU A 22 1.18 2.38 15.94
C GLU A 22 0.32 2.02 14.72
N TRP A 23 0.57 0.87 14.10
CA TRP A 23 -0.19 0.43 12.94
C TRP A 23 -1.65 0.16 13.29
N ASN A 24 -1.90 -0.63 14.33
CA ASN A 24 -3.25 -1.02 14.72
C ASN A 24 -4.12 0.16 15.20
N ALA A 25 -3.51 1.24 15.69
CA ALA A 25 -4.23 2.47 16.02
C ALA A 25 -4.86 3.15 14.78
N LEU A 26 -4.37 2.85 13.57
CA LEU A 26 -4.92 3.36 12.30
C LEU A 26 -6.03 2.47 11.75
N VAL A 27 -6.13 1.22 12.21
CA VAL A 27 -7.07 0.23 11.67
C VAL A 27 -8.44 0.44 12.31
N PRO A 28 -9.51 0.66 11.53
CA PRO A 28 -10.86 0.78 12.07
C PRO A 28 -11.27 -0.47 12.86
N GLU A 29 -12.04 -0.28 13.92
CA GLU A 29 -12.49 -1.38 14.79
C GLU A 29 -13.31 -2.44 14.02
N ASP A 30 -14.06 -2.01 13.02
CA ASP A 30 -14.93 -2.84 12.17
C ASP A 30 -14.22 -3.41 10.93
N ALA A 31 -12.93 -3.12 10.75
CA ALA A 31 -12.18 -3.56 9.56
C ALA A 31 -11.85 -5.06 9.53
N GLY A 32 -12.14 -5.80 10.60
CA GLY A 32 -11.77 -7.19 10.75
C GLY A 32 -10.26 -7.41 10.96
N PRO A 33 -9.78 -8.66 10.96
CA PRO A 33 -8.42 -9.00 11.36
C PRO A 33 -7.36 -8.76 10.28
N PHE A 34 -7.76 -8.70 9.01
CA PHE A 34 -6.83 -8.80 7.87
C PHE A 34 -5.99 -7.53 7.60
N LEU A 35 -6.40 -6.37 8.16
CA LEU A 35 -5.62 -5.13 8.13
C LEU A 35 -4.73 -4.97 9.37
N LYS A 36 -4.89 -5.83 10.37
CA LYS A 36 -4.08 -5.77 11.58
C LYS A 36 -2.62 -6.07 11.29
N TYR A 37 -1.76 -5.43 12.07
CA TYR A 37 -0.31 -5.64 12.02
C TYR A 37 0.06 -7.12 12.05
N GLU A 38 -0.56 -7.88 12.95
CA GLU A 38 -0.28 -9.30 13.17
C GLU A 38 -0.52 -10.15 11.93
N PHE A 39 -1.58 -9.86 11.16
CA PHE A 39 -1.85 -10.59 9.92
C PHE A 39 -0.84 -10.22 8.83
N LEU A 40 -0.63 -8.95 8.59
CA LEU A 40 0.25 -8.48 7.52
C LEU A 40 1.72 -8.82 7.81
N SER A 41 2.19 -8.67 9.05
CA SER A 41 3.56 -9.03 9.45
C SER A 41 3.80 -10.54 9.35
N THR A 42 2.80 -11.36 9.67
CA THR A 42 2.90 -12.81 9.50
C THR A 42 3.10 -13.21 8.04
N LEU A 43 2.44 -12.53 7.09
CA LEU A 43 2.67 -12.78 5.66
C LEU A 43 4.11 -12.46 5.24
N GLU A 44 4.72 -11.44 5.84
CA GLU A 44 6.14 -11.12 5.63
C GLU A 44 7.05 -12.18 6.26
N GLU A 45 6.84 -12.51 7.53
CA GLU A 45 7.62 -13.48 8.30
C GLU A 45 7.59 -14.90 7.69
N CYS A 46 6.43 -15.29 7.16
CA CYS A 46 6.25 -16.58 6.48
C CYS A 46 6.70 -16.56 5.01
N ALA A 47 7.29 -15.46 4.54
CA ALA A 47 7.71 -15.28 3.15
C ALA A 47 6.58 -15.52 2.12
N CYS A 48 5.34 -15.22 2.48
CA CYS A 48 4.21 -15.20 1.56
C CYS A 48 4.25 -13.98 0.65
N VAL A 49 4.85 -12.89 1.14
CA VAL A 49 5.14 -11.65 0.39
C VAL A 49 6.61 -11.28 0.58
N GLY A 50 7.11 -10.37 -0.24
CA GLY A 50 8.53 -10.01 -0.27
C GLY A 50 9.39 -11.00 -1.06
N GLY A 51 10.70 -10.81 -1.06
CA GLY A 51 11.65 -11.66 -1.77
C GLY A 51 11.29 -11.87 -3.24
N ASN A 52 11.25 -13.13 -3.68
CA ASN A 52 10.96 -13.53 -5.06
C ASN A 52 9.48 -13.94 -5.28
N THR A 53 8.57 -13.52 -4.40
CA THR A 53 7.14 -13.90 -4.49
C THR A 53 6.36 -13.13 -5.55
N GLY A 54 6.95 -12.04 -6.11
CA GLY A 54 6.25 -11.09 -6.96
C GLY A 54 5.37 -10.09 -6.21
N TRP A 55 5.40 -10.11 -4.87
CA TRP A 55 4.79 -9.15 -3.96
C TRP A 55 5.87 -8.36 -3.22
N GLN A 56 6.49 -7.41 -3.89
CA GLN A 56 7.50 -6.58 -3.23
C GLN A 56 6.83 -5.60 -2.28
N ILE A 57 7.23 -5.62 -1.01
CA ILE A 57 6.66 -4.78 0.04
C ILE A 57 7.08 -3.33 -0.20
N ALA A 58 6.11 -2.41 -0.17
CA ALA A 58 6.32 -0.97 -0.34
C ALA A 58 5.24 -0.18 0.41
N HIS A 59 4.95 -0.55 1.67
CA HIS A 59 3.90 0.10 2.45
C HIS A 59 4.16 1.60 2.56
N LEU A 60 3.11 2.40 2.44
CA LEU A 60 3.21 3.82 2.73
C LEU A 60 2.92 4.09 4.20
N ALA A 61 3.77 4.89 4.80
CA ALA A 61 3.60 5.46 6.12
C ALA A 61 3.60 6.98 6.02
N LEU A 62 2.58 7.62 6.58
CA LEU A 62 2.47 9.06 6.68
C LEU A 62 2.68 9.45 8.14
N LYS A 63 3.69 10.27 8.39
CA LYS A 63 4.03 10.74 9.73
C LYS A 63 3.84 12.24 9.87
N GLN A 64 3.47 12.65 11.06
CA GLN A 64 3.46 14.04 11.50
C GLN A 64 4.10 14.12 12.88
N ASP A 65 5.10 14.99 13.03
CA ASP A 65 5.87 15.15 14.27
C ASP A 65 6.39 13.80 14.82
N GLY A 66 6.86 12.92 13.92
CA GLY A 66 7.37 11.59 14.26
C GLY A 66 6.30 10.53 14.57
N ARG A 67 5.02 10.89 14.57
CA ARG A 67 3.91 9.96 14.81
C ARG A 67 3.32 9.44 13.52
N LEU A 68 3.04 8.15 13.47
CA LEU A 68 2.31 7.54 12.38
C LEU A 68 0.84 7.97 12.42
N ILE A 69 0.39 8.71 11.41
CA ILE A 69 -0.98 9.25 11.31
C ILE A 69 -1.79 8.66 10.17
N GLY A 70 -1.11 8.06 9.20
CA GLY A 70 -1.74 7.39 8.07
C GLY A 70 -0.85 6.30 7.51
N ALA A 71 -1.46 5.30 6.90
CA ALA A 71 -0.73 4.22 6.25
C ALA A 71 -1.56 3.56 5.15
N ALA A 72 -0.89 2.84 4.27
CA ALA A 72 -1.52 1.98 3.29
C ALA A 72 -0.69 0.73 3.05
N PRO A 73 -1.29 -0.48 3.12
CA PRO A 73 -0.62 -1.70 2.70
C PRO A 73 -0.44 -1.67 1.19
N LEU A 74 0.79 -1.49 0.74
CA LEU A 74 1.14 -1.27 -0.66
C LEU A 74 2.21 -2.26 -1.09
N TYR A 75 2.05 -2.78 -2.30
CA TYR A 75 2.98 -3.73 -2.90
C TYR A 75 3.29 -3.36 -4.34
N LEU A 76 4.53 -3.58 -4.74
CA LEU A 76 4.92 -3.57 -6.15
C LEU A 76 4.74 -4.99 -6.69
N LYS A 77 3.82 -5.14 -7.63
CA LYS A 77 3.42 -6.44 -8.18
C LYS A 77 4.11 -6.72 -9.51
N GLN A 78 4.69 -7.90 -9.60
CA GLN A 78 5.33 -8.41 -10.83
C GLN A 78 4.38 -9.26 -11.68
N HIS A 79 3.23 -9.67 -11.13
CA HIS A 79 2.19 -10.50 -11.75
C HIS A 79 0.89 -10.39 -10.97
N SER A 80 -0.24 -10.91 -11.51
CA SER A 80 -1.56 -10.82 -10.86
C SER A 80 -1.88 -11.97 -9.89
N TYR A 81 -0.96 -12.89 -9.63
CA TYR A 81 -1.24 -14.00 -8.71
C TYR A 81 -1.49 -13.52 -7.29
N GLY A 82 -2.52 -14.08 -6.65
CA GLY A 82 -2.93 -13.76 -5.28
C GLY A 82 -3.83 -12.53 -5.14
N GLU A 83 -4.23 -11.89 -6.24
CA GLU A 83 -5.10 -10.70 -6.22
C GLU A 83 -6.59 -11.02 -6.30
N PHE A 84 -6.96 -12.19 -6.78
CA PHE A 84 -8.35 -12.61 -7.09
C PHE A 84 -9.07 -11.72 -8.12
N VAL A 85 -8.40 -10.71 -8.65
CA VAL A 85 -8.79 -9.93 -9.81
C VAL A 85 -7.68 -10.09 -10.84
N PHE A 86 -7.99 -10.78 -11.92
CA PHE A 86 -6.97 -11.12 -12.91
C PHE A 86 -6.96 -10.09 -14.04
N ASP A 87 -5.84 -9.42 -14.21
CA ASP A 87 -5.62 -8.37 -15.21
C ASP A 87 -5.07 -8.89 -16.53
N TRP A 88 -5.33 -10.15 -16.86
CA TRP A 88 -4.74 -10.84 -18.02
C TRP A 88 -4.99 -10.11 -19.33
N SER A 89 -6.24 -9.62 -19.54
CA SER A 89 -6.60 -8.90 -20.76
C SER A 89 -5.91 -7.54 -20.84
N TRP A 90 -5.74 -6.86 -19.69
CA TRP A 90 -5.00 -5.60 -19.63
C TRP A 90 -3.50 -5.80 -19.88
N ALA A 91 -2.90 -6.81 -19.25
CA ALA A 91 -1.50 -7.16 -19.48
C ALA A 91 -1.24 -7.51 -20.95
N GLN A 92 -2.13 -8.29 -21.57
CA GLN A 92 -2.04 -8.62 -22.99
C GLN A 92 -2.20 -7.40 -23.90
N ALA A 93 -3.13 -6.49 -23.58
CA ALA A 93 -3.32 -5.27 -24.34
C ALA A 93 -2.09 -4.35 -24.30
N TYR A 94 -1.43 -4.24 -23.15
CA TYR A 94 -0.17 -3.51 -23.01
C TYR A 94 0.94 -4.15 -23.84
N GLU A 95 1.09 -5.48 -23.77
CA GLU A 95 2.09 -6.23 -24.53
C GLU A 95 1.90 -6.06 -26.04
N GLN A 96 0.66 -6.09 -26.54
CA GLN A 96 0.33 -5.85 -27.95
C GLN A 96 0.74 -4.44 -28.44
N GLN A 97 0.82 -3.47 -27.52
CA GLN A 97 1.28 -2.13 -27.81
C GLN A 97 2.78 -1.91 -27.54
N GLY A 98 3.50 -2.98 -27.18
CA GLY A 98 4.93 -2.91 -26.83
C GLY A 98 5.18 -2.21 -25.49
N LEU A 99 4.18 -2.18 -24.59
CA LEU A 99 4.25 -1.58 -23.28
C LEU A 99 4.29 -2.66 -22.20
N ASN A 100 4.95 -2.37 -21.08
CA ASN A 100 4.98 -3.25 -19.92
C ASN A 100 3.81 -2.92 -18.98
N TYR A 101 2.96 -3.91 -18.68
CA TYR A 101 1.92 -3.80 -17.68
C TYR A 101 2.47 -3.97 -16.26
N PHE A 102 3.39 -4.91 -16.08
CA PHE A 102 4.10 -5.12 -14.82
C PHE A 102 5.51 -4.48 -14.86
N PRO A 103 6.01 -4.00 -13.72
CA PRO A 103 5.36 -3.96 -12.41
C PRO A 103 4.26 -2.89 -12.31
N LYS A 104 3.30 -3.13 -11.41
CA LYS A 104 2.25 -2.17 -11.02
C LYS A 104 2.21 -2.00 -9.50
N LEU A 105 1.69 -0.89 -9.01
CA LEU A 105 1.39 -0.72 -7.59
C LEU A 105 0.02 -1.32 -7.27
N LEU A 106 -0.07 -1.99 -6.11
CA LEU A 106 -1.31 -2.55 -5.59
C LEU A 106 -1.47 -2.23 -4.11
N CYS A 107 -2.53 -1.50 -3.77
CA CYS A 107 -2.95 -1.24 -2.39
C CYS A 107 -4.01 -2.27 -1.99
N ALA A 108 -3.58 -3.36 -1.37
CA ALA A 108 -4.46 -4.49 -1.09
C ALA A 108 -4.02 -5.28 0.15
N ILE A 109 -4.90 -6.16 0.61
CA ILE A 109 -4.55 -7.23 1.54
C ILE A 109 -4.21 -8.46 0.69
N PRO A 110 -2.97 -8.98 0.77
CA PRO A 110 -2.56 -10.12 -0.05
C PRO A 110 -3.44 -11.35 0.17
N PHE A 111 -3.78 -12.04 -0.90
CA PHE A 111 -4.54 -13.31 -0.90
C PHE A 111 -5.94 -13.24 -0.28
N THR A 112 -6.45 -12.04 0.03
CA THR A 112 -7.63 -11.87 0.88
C THR A 112 -8.61 -10.89 0.23
N PRO A 113 -9.60 -11.37 -0.53
CA PRO A 113 -10.53 -10.52 -1.28
C PRO A 113 -11.68 -10.00 -0.39
N VAL A 114 -11.34 -9.32 0.70
CA VAL A 114 -12.31 -8.68 1.59
C VAL A 114 -12.50 -7.22 1.23
N GLN A 115 -13.70 -6.71 1.42
CA GLN A 115 -14.02 -5.30 1.24
C GLN A 115 -13.51 -4.46 2.42
N GLY A 116 -13.31 -3.18 2.20
CA GLY A 116 -12.95 -2.21 3.22
C GLY A 116 -11.93 -1.19 2.74
N SER A 117 -11.71 -0.16 3.57
CA SER A 117 -10.70 0.86 3.29
C SER A 117 -9.29 0.30 3.40
N ARG A 118 -8.43 0.70 2.48
CA ARG A 118 -6.98 0.41 2.52
C ARG A 118 -6.17 1.66 2.87
N LEU A 119 -6.80 2.83 2.86
CA LEU A 119 -6.19 4.08 3.28
C LEU A 119 -6.49 4.29 4.76
N LEU A 120 -5.54 3.93 5.61
CA LEU A 120 -5.65 3.98 7.06
C LEU A 120 -5.33 5.37 7.58
N TYR A 121 -5.99 5.80 8.64
CA TYR A 121 -5.82 7.13 9.25
C TYR A 121 -6.13 7.11 10.75
N SER A 122 -5.41 7.94 11.51
CA SER A 122 -5.53 8.00 12.97
C SER A 122 -6.70 8.87 13.45
N ASP A 123 -7.07 9.89 12.69
CA ASP A 123 -8.06 10.88 13.10
C ASP A 123 -9.08 11.15 12.00
N LYS A 124 -10.36 10.99 12.36
CA LYS A 124 -11.48 11.24 11.44
C LYS A 124 -11.56 12.71 10.99
N SER A 125 -11.12 13.67 11.82
CA SER A 125 -11.13 15.08 11.48
C SER A 125 -10.18 15.43 10.34
N ASN A 126 -9.04 14.75 10.26
CA ASN A 126 -8.02 14.93 9.23
C ASN A 126 -8.04 13.87 8.12
N ARG A 127 -9.07 13.03 8.11
CA ARG A 127 -9.18 11.91 7.17
C ARG A 127 -8.91 12.30 5.73
N VAL A 128 -9.56 13.36 5.26
CA VAL A 128 -9.48 13.77 3.84
C VAL A 128 -8.06 14.19 3.48
N GLU A 129 -7.38 14.91 4.35
CA GLU A 129 -6.01 15.36 4.13
C GLU A 129 -5.02 14.20 4.14
N ILE A 130 -5.17 13.28 5.09
CA ILE A 130 -4.35 12.07 5.19
C ILE A 130 -4.52 11.20 3.94
N GLN A 131 -5.76 10.95 3.53
CA GLN A 131 -6.04 10.14 2.33
C GLN A 131 -5.52 10.80 1.05
N LYS A 132 -5.65 12.12 0.91
CA LYS A 132 -5.04 12.87 -0.21
C LYS A 132 -3.52 12.72 -0.23
N ALA A 133 -2.86 12.86 0.92
CA ALA A 133 -1.41 12.71 1.00
C ALA A 133 -0.95 11.30 0.60
N LEU A 134 -1.67 10.25 1.04
CA LEU A 134 -1.39 8.87 0.64
C LEU A 134 -1.59 8.66 -0.88
N ILE A 135 -2.66 9.21 -1.46
CA ILE A 135 -2.92 9.12 -2.91
C ILE A 135 -1.84 9.85 -3.71
N GLU A 136 -1.41 11.02 -3.27
CA GLU A 136 -0.29 11.71 -3.93
C GLU A 136 1.02 10.93 -3.81
N GLY A 137 1.22 10.20 -2.70
CA GLY A 137 2.30 9.24 -2.56
C GLY A 137 2.25 8.13 -3.62
N PHE A 138 1.08 7.53 -3.87
CA PHE A 138 0.91 6.52 -4.92
C PHE A 138 1.26 7.08 -6.30
N LYS A 139 0.75 8.27 -6.63
CA LYS A 139 1.05 8.94 -7.92
C LYS A 139 2.55 9.20 -8.08
N SER A 140 3.19 9.68 -7.03
CA SER A 140 4.63 9.96 -7.04
C SER A 140 5.44 8.69 -7.25
N LEU A 141 5.12 7.61 -6.53
CA LEU A 141 5.77 6.31 -6.68
C LEU A 141 5.59 5.73 -8.08
N THR A 142 4.36 5.77 -8.60
CA THR A 142 4.03 5.30 -9.95
C THR A 142 4.87 6.03 -10.99
N LYS A 143 4.95 7.36 -10.88
CA LYS A 143 5.72 8.20 -11.82
C LYS A 143 7.23 7.98 -11.69
N GLN A 144 7.76 7.95 -10.47
CA GLN A 144 9.20 7.82 -10.21
C GLN A 144 9.77 6.46 -10.66
N ASN A 145 8.95 5.42 -10.59
CA ASN A 145 9.34 4.07 -10.97
C ASN A 145 8.82 3.65 -12.35
N GLU A 146 8.27 4.59 -13.12
CA GLU A 146 7.73 4.35 -14.46
C GLU A 146 6.76 3.15 -14.53
N LEU A 147 5.90 3.03 -13.49
CA LEU A 147 4.95 1.94 -13.39
C LEU A 147 3.74 2.17 -14.30
N SER A 148 3.10 1.08 -14.72
CA SER A 148 1.92 1.14 -15.59
C SER A 148 0.73 1.80 -14.90
N SER A 149 0.54 1.49 -13.61
CA SER A 149 -0.66 1.89 -12.87
C SER A 149 -0.51 1.70 -11.36
N ALA A 150 -1.45 2.28 -10.61
CA ALA A 150 -1.68 2.02 -9.18
C ALA A 150 -3.15 1.63 -8.97
N HIS A 151 -3.38 0.54 -8.26
CA HIS A 151 -4.70 -0.04 -7.97
C HIS A 151 -4.99 -0.07 -6.48
#